data_a0cf9055631b52695d225fdd9f110fc8
#
_entry.id   a0cf9055631b52695d225fdd9f110fc8
#
_cell.length_a   1.000
_cell.length_b   1.000
_cell.length_c   1.000
_cell.angle_alpha   90.00
_cell.angle_beta   90.00
_cell.angle_gamma   90.00
#
_symmetry.space_group_name_H-M   'P 1'
#
loop_
_entity.id
_entity.type
_entity.pdbx_description
1 polymer ?
#
loop_
_entity_poly.entity_id
_entity_poly.type
_entity_poly.pdbx_seq_one_letter_code
_entity_poly.pdbx_strand_id
1 'polypeptide(L)'
;MQWFIIGRDMHVLCTPSTDFPQTLPIDDSGDSLGQEISITNNSAVGTYDFTTDPRHPDSVYITEGNYIAFRDKYGKDRLYTIMSIEGDEEWTVHCEDIGLDLINEYAVPWDYTARSIEDTLSVVLHDSGWEIGINEVSSYKRATKFEGTTDSQLTRIGDVCNQFDAECEFAIEMKGAKVTKQVINIYKTLGEDKTQHLPPASVRDLWR
;
A
#
# COMPACT_ATOMS: atom_id res chain seq x y z
N MET A 1 -11.11 0.87 -15.87
CA MET A 1 -10.05 1.19 -14.90
C MET A 1 -8.84 1.69 -15.65
N GLN A 2 -8.01 2.54 -15.03
CA GLN A 2 -6.80 3.10 -15.63
C GLN A 2 -5.63 2.82 -14.71
N TRP A 3 -4.52 2.37 -15.31
CA TRP A 3 -3.24 2.16 -14.63
C TRP A 3 -2.18 3.09 -15.20
N PHE A 4 -1.12 3.29 -14.46
CA PHE A 4 0.08 4.00 -14.87
C PHE A 4 1.28 3.11 -14.62
N ILE A 5 2.01 2.74 -15.66
CA ILE A 5 3.32 2.11 -15.50
C ILE A 5 4.35 3.23 -15.39
N ILE A 6 5.10 3.23 -14.31
CA ILE A 6 5.98 4.32 -13.89
C ILE A 6 7.40 3.77 -13.79
N GLY A 7 8.35 4.46 -14.37
CA GLY A 7 9.76 4.11 -14.29
C GLY A 7 10.36 4.42 -12.91
N ARG A 8 11.54 3.89 -12.66
CA ARG A 8 12.30 4.15 -11.40
C ARG A 8 12.60 5.63 -11.16
N ASP A 9 12.54 6.44 -12.19
CA ASP A 9 12.69 7.89 -12.14
C ASP A 9 11.37 8.64 -11.88
N MET A 10 10.30 7.90 -11.54
CA MET A 10 8.95 8.40 -11.27
C MET A 10 8.27 9.06 -12.48
N HIS A 11 8.71 8.76 -13.72
CA HIS A 11 8.04 9.19 -14.94
C HIS A 11 7.11 8.09 -15.46
N VAL A 12 5.94 8.50 -15.95
CA VAL A 12 4.99 7.57 -16.58
C VAL A 12 5.55 7.12 -17.92
N LEU A 13 5.62 5.81 -18.11
CA LEU A 13 6.11 5.14 -19.32
C LEU A 13 4.95 4.78 -20.26
N CYS A 14 3.86 4.24 -19.72
CA CYS A 14 2.63 4.00 -20.48
C CYS A 14 1.40 4.04 -19.54
N THR A 15 0.22 4.06 -20.14
CA THR A 15 -1.05 4.20 -19.42
C THR A 15 -2.05 3.15 -19.92
N PRO A 16 -2.00 1.94 -19.39
CA PRO A 16 -3.01 0.90 -19.64
C PRO A 16 -4.41 1.34 -19.21
N SER A 17 -5.43 0.92 -19.95
CA SER A 17 -6.82 1.29 -19.63
C SER A 17 -7.81 0.28 -20.20
N THR A 18 -8.82 -0.10 -19.41
CA THR A 18 -9.95 -0.90 -19.89
C THR A 18 -10.82 -0.16 -20.90
N ASP A 19 -10.78 1.18 -20.92
CA ASP A 19 -11.59 1.98 -21.84
C ASP A 19 -10.98 2.06 -23.25
N PHE A 20 -9.73 1.68 -23.40
CA PHE A 20 -8.96 1.73 -24.65
C PHE A 20 -8.29 0.38 -24.92
N PRO A 21 -8.96 -0.54 -25.65
CA PRO A 21 -8.50 -1.91 -25.85
C PRO A 21 -7.17 -2.05 -26.63
N GLN A 22 -6.68 -0.98 -27.25
CA GLN A 22 -5.38 -0.93 -27.93
C GLN A 22 -4.21 -0.64 -26.99
N THR A 23 -4.45 -0.35 -25.71
CA THR A 23 -3.40 -0.18 -24.71
C THR A 23 -2.96 -1.53 -24.14
N LEU A 24 -1.84 -1.56 -23.44
CA LEU A 24 -1.36 -2.78 -22.77
C LEU A 24 -2.50 -3.40 -21.95
N PRO A 25 -2.88 -4.66 -22.23
CA PRO A 25 -3.92 -5.32 -21.45
C PRO A 25 -3.42 -5.60 -20.03
N ILE A 26 -4.22 -5.28 -19.04
CA ILE A 26 -4.02 -5.67 -17.65
C ILE A 26 -5.29 -6.37 -17.18
N ASP A 27 -5.15 -7.63 -16.73
CA ASP A 27 -6.23 -8.40 -16.14
C ASP A 27 -5.87 -8.75 -14.69
N ASP A 28 -6.66 -8.21 -13.76
CA ASP A 28 -6.56 -8.41 -12.31
C ASP A 28 -7.82 -9.08 -11.74
N SER A 29 -8.61 -9.74 -12.59
CA SER A 29 -9.92 -10.30 -12.23
C SER A 29 -9.91 -11.78 -11.86
N GLY A 30 -8.78 -12.48 -11.96
CA GLY A 30 -8.63 -13.90 -11.59
C GLY A 30 -8.67 -14.14 -10.09
N ASP A 31 -8.95 -15.39 -9.68
CA ASP A 31 -9.10 -15.78 -8.26
C ASP A 31 -7.86 -15.50 -7.37
N SER A 32 -6.67 -15.46 -7.98
CA SER A 32 -5.39 -15.16 -7.30
C SER A 32 -4.77 -13.85 -7.79
N LEU A 33 -5.54 -13.02 -8.45
CA LEU A 33 -5.11 -11.72 -8.99
C LEU A 33 -5.76 -10.58 -8.23
N GLY A 34 -5.30 -9.37 -8.52
CA GLY A 34 -5.81 -8.15 -7.93
C GLY A 34 -5.09 -7.75 -6.66
N GLN A 35 -5.69 -6.83 -5.94
CA GLN A 35 -5.13 -6.25 -4.73
C GLN A 35 -5.51 -7.07 -3.49
N GLU A 36 -4.49 -7.48 -2.74
CA GLU A 36 -4.65 -8.02 -1.39
C GLU A 36 -3.96 -7.07 -0.39
N ILE A 37 -4.66 -6.71 0.69
CA ILE A 37 -4.13 -5.86 1.76
C ILE A 37 -4.22 -6.63 3.07
N SER A 38 -3.11 -6.73 3.78
CA SER A 38 -3.03 -7.29 5.11
C SER A 38 -2.56 -6.26 6.13
N ILE A 39 -3.04 -6.37 7.36
CA ILE A 39 -2.57 -5.53 8.47
C ILE A 39 -1.64 -6.38 9.32
N THR A 40 -0.37 -6.00 9.36
CA THR A 40 0.65 -6.65 10.17
C THR A 40 1.38 -5.58 10.97
N ASN A 41 1.55 -5.81 12.27
CA ASN A 41 2.18 -4.84 13.19
C ASN A 41 1.59 -3.41 13.00
N ASN A 42 0.25 -3.30 13.01
CA ASN A 42 -0.48 -2.04 12.85
C ASN A 42 -0.22 -1.26 11.54
N SER A 43 0.45 -1.88 10.58
CA SER A 43 0.70 -1.33 9.25
C SER A 43 -0.05 -2.13 8.19
N ALA A 44 -0.85 -1.46 7.39
CA ALA A 44 -1.51 -2.06 6.23
C ALA A 44 -0.57 -2.00 5.04
N VAL A 45 -0.13 -3.16 4.60
CA VAL A 45 0.68 -3.36 3.40
C VAL A 45 -0.01 -4.36 2.48
N GLY A 46 0.29 -4.31 1.20
CA GLY A 46 -0.40 -5.17 0.26
C GLY A 46 0.46 -5.68 -0.87
N THR A 47 -0.14 -6.59 -1.62
CA THR A 47 0.34 -7.07 -2.91
C THR A 47 -0.67 -6.72 -4.00
N TYR A 48 -0.21 -6.70 -5.23
CA TYR A 48 -1.04 -6.54 -6.40
C TYR A 48 -0.53 -7.43 -7.52
N ASP A 49 -1.36 -8.36 -7.94
CA ASP A 49 -1.03 -9.33 -8.96
C ASP A 49 -1.94 -9.13 -10.18
N PHE A 50 -1.38 -9.23 -11.37
CA PHE A 50 -2.13 -9.11 -12.62
C PHE A 50 -1.48 -9.92 -13.74
N THR A 51 -2.26 -10.23 -14.79
CA THR A 51 -1.69 -10.79 -16.03
C THR A 51 -1.66 -9.75 -17.15
N THR A 52 -0.74 -9.97 -18.12
CA THR A 52 -0.58 -9.11 -19.28
C THR A 52 0.01 -9.89 -20.48
N ASP A 53 -0.18 -9.36 -21.71
CA ASP A 53 0.35 -9.96 -22.95
C ASP A 53 1.79 -9.50 -23.21
N PRO A 54 2.80 -10.38 -23.14
CA PRO A 54 4.19 -10.05 -23.42
C PRO A 54 4.46 -9.60 -24.86
N ARG A 55 3.56 -9.87 -25.79
CA ARG A 55 3.70 -9.49 -27.20
C ARG A 55 3.26 -8.05 -27.49
N HIS A 56 2.57 -7.41 -26.53
CA HIS A 56 2.19 -6.02 -26.69
C HIS A 56 3.42 -5.10 -26.70
N PRO A 57 3.50 -4.07 -27.57
CA PRO A 57 4.69 -3.21 -27.66
C PRO A 57 5.08 -2.55 -26.33
N ASP A 58 4.08 -2.19 -25.50
CA ASP A 58 4.31 -1.53 -24.20
C ASP A 58 4.68 -2.51 -23.09
N SER A 59 4.67 -3.84 -23.34
CA SER A 59 5.12 -4.82 -22.35
C SER A 59 6.58 -4.62 -21.93
N VAL A 60 7.39 -3.96 -22.77
CA VAL A 60 8.78 -3.60 -22.45
C VAL A 60 8.90 -2.73 -21.20
N TYR A 61 7.83 -2.08 -20.78
CA TYR A 61 7.80 -1.26 -19.58
C TYR A 61 7.43 -2.05 -18.32
N ILE A 62 6.90 -3.27 -18.47
CA ILE A 62 6.70 -4.21 -17.36
C ILE A 62 8.06 -4.84 -17.05
N THR A 63 8.74 -4.24 -16.10
CA THR A 63 10.11 -4.60 -15.74
C THR A 63 10.25 -4.53 -14.22
N GLU A 64 10.93 -5.51 -13.63
CA GLU A 64 11.24 -5.52 -12.19
C GLU A 64 11.87 -4.20 -11.74
N GLY A 65 11.35 -3.65 -10.65
CA GLY A 65 11.75 -2.37 -10.08
C GLY A 65 11.11 -1.15 -10.74
N ASN A 66 10.30 -1.29 -11.80
CA ASN A 66 9.34 -0.28 -12.20
C ASN A 66 8.10 -0.36 -11.31
N TYR A 67 7.22 0.62 -11.42
CA TYR A 67 6.03 0.70 -10.58
C TYR A 67 4.77 0.60 -11.41
N ILE A 68 3.71 0.13 -10.76
CA ILE A 68 2.34 0.26 -11.24
C ILE A 68 1.51 1.07 -10.26
N ALA A 69 0.82 2.10 -10.75
CA ALA A 69 -0.07 2.94 -9.97
C ALA A 69 -1.48 2.90 -10.53
N PHE A 70 -2.46 2.95 -9.64
CA PHE A 70 -3.88 3.01 -10.00
C PHE A 70 -4.72 3.55 -8.85
N ARG A 71 -5.95 3.93 -9.16
CA ARG A 71 -6.94 4.25 -8.14
C ARG A 71 -7.76 3.02 -7.80
N ASP A 72 -7.71 2.58 -6.56
CA ASP A 72 -8.42 1.40 -6.08
C ASP A 72 -9.96 1.61 -6.03
N LYS A 73 -10.68 0.53 -5.76
CA LYS A 73 -12.16 0.54 -5.64
C LYS A 73 -12.69 1.44 -4.51
N TYR A 74 -11.84 1.85 -3.59
CA TYR A 74 -12.18 2.77 -2.49
C TYR A 74 -11.82 4.22 -2.81
N GLY A 75 -11.31 4.49 -4.03
CA GLY A 75 -10.92 5.82 -4.50
C GLY A 75 -9.55 6.28 -3.99
N LYS A 76 -8.73 5.37 -3.48
CA LYS A 76 -7.37 5.67 -3.00
C LYS A 76 -6.35 5.42 -4.11
N ASP A 77 -5.39 6.31 -4.25
CA ASP A 77 -4.29 6.13 -5.19
C ASP A 77 -3.25 5.19 -4.58
N ARG A 78 -2.88 4.14 -5.33
CA ARG A 78 -1.96 3.08 -4.92
C ARG A 78 -0.75 3.03 -5.82
N LEU A 79 0.38 2.62 -5.26
CA LEU A 79 1.64 2.44 -5.97
C LEU A 79 2.30 1.14 -5.49
N TYR A 80 2.61 0.27 -6.43
CA TYR A 80 3.25 -1.01 -6.18
C TYR A 80 4.52 -1.11 -7.00
N THR A 81 5.55 -1.72 -6.43
CA THR A 81 6.80 -2.06 -7.12
C THR A 81 6.63 -3.41 -7.80
N ILE A 82 6.96 -3.51 -9.09
CA ILE A 82 7.00 -4.78 -9.83
C ILE A 82 8.19 -5.59 -9.32
N MET A 83 7.90 -6.73 -8.69
CA MET A 83 8.91 -7.57 -8.05
C MET A 83 9.34 -8.76 -8.88
N SER A 84 8.39 -9.44 -9.55
CA SER A 84 8.71 -10.57 -10.42
C SER A 84 7.70 -10.69 -11.55
N ILE A 85 8.14 -11.34 -12.62
CA ILE A 85 7.39 -11.59 -13.84
C ILE A 85 7.57 -13.05 -14.21
N GLU A 86 6.47 -13.79 -14.34
CA GLU A 86 6.47 -15.22 -14.64
C GLU A 86 5.62 -15.52 -15.87
N GLY A 87 5.96 -16.60 -16.60
CA GLY A 87 5.23 -17.08 -17.76
C GLY A 87 5.87 -16.68 -19.09
N ASP A 88 5.48 -17.38 -20.17
CA ASP A 88 6.03 -17.21 -21.53
C ASP A 88 5.00 -16.59 -22.50
N GLU A 89 3.81 -17.16 -22.57
CA GLU A 89 2.74 -16.71 -23.48
C GLU A 89 1.85 -15.62 -22.90
N GLU A 90 1.68 -15.64 -21.61
CA GLU A 90 1.04 -14.63 -20.78
C GLU A 90 1.93 -14.40 -19.55
N TRP A 91 2.16 -13.15 -19.20
CA TRP A 91 2.92 -12.84 -18.01
C TRP A 91 1.98 -12.68 -16.81
N THR A 92 2.35 -13.35 -15.72
CA THR A 92 1.84 -13.03 -14.36
C THR A 92 2.85 -12.13 -13.69
N VAL A 93 2.40 -10.98 -13.25
CA VAL A 93 3.23 -9.92 -12.67
C VAL A 93 2.87 -9.79 -11.20
N HIS A 94 3.86 -9.95 -10.32
CA HIS A 94 3.71 -9.82 -8.88
C HIS A 94 4.29 -8.49 -8.42
N CYS A 95 3.50 -7.74 -7.65
CA CYS A 95 3.88 -6.42 -7.18
C CYS A 95 3.66 -6.29 -5.68
N GLU A 96 4.54 -5.52 -5.02
CA GLU A 96 4.48 -5.24 -3.59
C GLU A 96 4.26 -3.75 -3.34
N ASP A 97 3.55 -3.44 -2.26
CA ASP A 97 3.29 -2.07 -1.82
C ASP A 97 4.61 -1.31 -1.62
N ILE A 98 4.68 -0.08 -2.13
CA ILE A 98 5.90 0.75 -2.01
C ILE A 98 6.30 1.00 -0.54
N GLY A 99 5.37 0.92 0.41
CA GLY A 99 5.66 1.00 1.84
C GLY A 99 6.64 -0.08 2.31
N LEU A 100 6.74 -1.21 1.59
CA LEU A 100 7.70 -2.28 1.90
C LEU A 100 9.16 -1.87 1.65
N ASP A 101 9.43 -0.83 0.86
CA ASP A 101 10.79 -0.30 0.68
C ASP A 101 11.42 0.16 2.02
N LEU A 102 10.57 0.55 2.99
CA LEU A 102 11.00 0.93 4.35
C LEU A 102 11.54 -0.23 5.19
N ILE A 103 11.44 -1.49 4.71
CA ILE A 103 12.09 -2.64 5.34
C ILE A 103 13.61 -2.54 5.24
N ASN A 104 14.12 -1.96 4.18
CA ASN A 104 15.56 -1.89 3.90
C ASN A 104 16.28 -0.80 4.69
N GLU A 105 15.53 0.08 5.36
CA GLU A 105 16.07 1.19 6.13
C GLU A 105 16.05 0.87 7.63
N TYR A 106 17.13 1.21 8.33
CA TYR A 106 17.23 0.98 9.77
C TYR A 106 16.72 2.16 10.57
N ALA A 107 15.89 1.87 11.58
CA ALA A 107 15.43 2.87 12.51
C ALA A 107 16.49 3.20 13.57
N VAL A 108 16.58 4.47 13.95
CA VAL A 108 17.46 4.93 15.02
C VAL A 108 16.81 4.72 16.41
N PRO A 109 17.59 4.50 17.48
CA PRO A 109 17.06 4.43 18.83
C PRO A 109 16.66 5.83 19.34
N TRP A 110 15.68 5.87 20.24
CA TRP A 110 15.31 7.10 20.94
C TRP A 110 14.66 6.85 22.30
N ASP A 111 14.66 7.87 23.14
CA ASP A 111 13.95 7.92 24.42
C ASP A 111 13.29 9.29 24.53
N TYR A 112 11.98 9.33 24.34
CA TYR A 112 11.24 10.58 24.34
C TYR A 112 10.16 10.60 25.42
N THR A 113 10.06 11.73 26.08
CA THR A 113 8.90 12.08 26.90
C THR A 113 7.66 12.20 26.01
N ALA A 114 6.50 12.48 26.60
CA ALA A 114 5.25 12.52 25.87
C ALA A 114 5.31 13.47 24.66
N ARG A 115 5.24 12.89 23.45
CA ARG A 115 5.19 13.56 22.15
C ARG A 115 3.94 13.14 21.38
N SER A 116 3.58 13.88 20.34
CA SER A 116 2.58 13.46 19.36
C SER A 116 3.12 12.31 18.50
N ILE A 117 2.23 11.59 17.84
CA ILE A 117 2.63 10.56 16.87
C ILE A 117 3.40 11.18 15.70
N GLU A 118 3.01 12.39 15.25
CA GLU A 118 3.70 13.13 14.19
C GLU A 118 5.15 13.43 14.56
N ASP A 119 5.38 14.01 15.75
CA ASP A 119 6.74 14.29 16.22
C ASP A 119 7.58 13.02 16.37
N THR A 120 6.95 11.91 16.69
CA THR A 120 7.63 10.62 16.86
C THR A 120 7.97 10.00 15.49
N LEU A 121 7.00 9.94 14.58
CA LEU A 121 7.22 9.38 13.25
C LEU A 121 8.11 10.27 12.37
N SER A 122 8.13 11.58 12.56
CA SER A 122 9.05 12.46 11.81
C SER A 122 10.53 12.10 11.99
N VAL A 123 10.88 11.49 13.12
CA VAL A 123 12.24 10.98 13.35
C VAL A 123 12.49 9.70 12.54
N VAL A 124 11.51 8.80 12.49
CA VAL A 124 11.62 7.55 11.69
C VAL A 124 11.68 7.86 10.21
N LEU A 125 10.89 8.82 9.76
CA LEU A 125 10.70 9.17 8.35
C LEU A 125 11.74 10.18 7.82
N HIS A 126 12.68 10.60 8.67
CA HIS A 126 13.71 11.55 8.26
C HIS A 126 14.46 11.01 7.03
N ASP A 127 14.54 11.81 5.99
CA ASP A 127 15.18 11.50 4.70
C ASP A 127 14.56 10.32 3.90
N SER A 128 13.44 9.73 4.35
CA SER A 128 12.78 8.63 3.65
C SER A 128 11.97 9.06 2.41
N GLY A 129 11.65 10.35 2.29
CA GLY A 129 10.72 10.85 1.27
C GLY A 129 9.24 10.66 1.60
N TRP A 130 8.91 10.04 2.75
CA TRP A 130 7.56 9.87 3.23
C TRP A 130 7.12 11.03 4.12
N GLU A 131 5.87 11.44 3.97
CA GLU A 131 5.22 12.46 4.79
C GLU A 131 4.03 11.85 5.54
N ILE A 132 3.59 12.50 6.63
CA ILE A 132 2.36 12.13 7.32
C ILE A 132 1.20 12.80 6.60
N GLY A 133 0.23 11.99 6.18
CA GLY A 133 -1.01 12.44 5.55
C GLY A 133 -2.13 12.65 6.57
N ILE A 134 -3.19 11.85 6.51
CA ILE A 134 -4.30 11.87 7.48
C ILE A 134 -3.77 11.42 8.84
N ASN A 135 -4.19 12.12 9.93
CA ASN A 135 -3.85 11.73 11.29
C ASN A 135 -5.05 11.91 12.23
N GLU A 136 -5.72 10.81 12.55
CA GLU A 136 -6.88 10.80 13.46
C GLU A 136 -6.53 10.80 14.95
N VAL A 137 -5.25 10.58 15.28
CA VAL A 137 -4.76 10.52 16.67
C VAL A 137 -3.83 11.69 17.03
N SER A 138 -3.87 12.77 16.27
CA SER A 138 -3.00 13.94 16.41
C SER A 138 -3.00 14.58 17.80
N SER A 139 -4.10 14.45 18.55
CA SER A 139 -4.22 14.99 19.92
C SER A 139 -3.56 14.11 20.99
N TYR A 140 -3.18 12.87 20.65
CA TYR A 140 -2.60 11.94 21.62
C TYR A 140 -1.11 12.23 21.81
N LYS A 141 -0.67 12.11 23.07
CA LYS A 141 0.75 12.20 23.43
C LYS A 141 1.17 10.99 24.22
N ARG A 142 2.25 10.36 23.81
CA ARG A 142 2.82 9.16 24.45
C ARG A 142 4.31 9.35 24.69
N ALA A 143 4.80 8.74 25.76
CA ALA A 143 6.22 8.53 25.92
C ALA A 143 6.61 7.30 25.09
N THR A 144 7.67 7.41 24.31
CA THR A 144 8.15 6.32 23.46
C THR A 144 9.63 6.07 23.67
N LYS A 145 10.02 4.82 23.83
CA LYS A 145 11.40 4.42 23.99
C LYS A 145 11.71 3.20 23.14
N PHE A 146 12.73 3.31 22.30
CA PHE A 146 13.25 2.21 21.49
C PHE A 146 14.77 2.17 21.60
N GLU A 147 15.30 1.06 22.08
CA GLU A 147 16.73 0.89 22.33
C GLU A 147 17.46 0.23 21.14
N GLY A 148 16.73 -0.49 20.29
CA GLY A 148 17.28 -1.25 19.17
C GLY A 148 17.66 -0.40 17.98
N THR A 149 18.69 -0.83 17.26
CA THR A 149 19.15 -0.24 15.99
C THR A 149 19.00 -1.22 14.82
N THR A 150 18.44 -2.41 15.08
CA THR A 150 18.29 -3.49 14.08
C THR A 150 16.91 -3.57 13.46
N ASP A 151 15.95 -2.80 14.00
CA ASP A 151 14.59 -2.77 13.44
C ASP A 151 14.58 -1.95 12.16
N SER A 152 13.80 -2.41 11.19
CA SER A 152 13.55 -1.61 9.99
C SER A 152 12.67 -0.39 10.31
N GLN A 153 12.68 0.61 9.43
CA GLN A 153 11.77 1.76 9.57
C GLN A 153 10.32 1.30 9.54
N LEU A 154 9.95 0.34 8.67
CA LEU A 154 8.60 -0.21 8.61
C LEU A 154 8.17 -0.82 9.95
N THR A 155 9.01 -1.67 10.56
CA THR A 155 8.73 -2.25 11.87
C THR A 155 8.53 -1.15 12.92
N ARG A 156 9.39 -0.15 12.92
CA ARG A 156 9.33 0.95 13.88
C ARG A 156 8.08 1.81 13.72
N ILE A 157 7.61 2.03 12.49
CA ILE A 157 6.35 2.73 12.22
C ILE A 157 5.19 1.97 12.85
N GLY A 158 5.13 0.65 12.63
CA GLY A 158 4.09 -0.20 13.21
C GLY A 158 4.12 -0.19 14.74
N ASP A 159 5.30 -0.27 15.35
CA ASP A 159 5.48 -0.22 16.80
C ASP A 159 5.03 1.12 17.40
N VAL A 160 5.33 2.22 16.71
CA VAL A 160 4.84 3.56 17.09
C VAL A 160 3.32 3.60 16.99
N CYS A 161 2.73 3.15 15.89
CA CYS A 161 1.28 3.10 15.73
C CYS A 161 0.62 2.28 16.85
N ASN A 162 1.18 1.11 17.19
CA ASN A 162 0.71 0.28 18.29
C ASN A 162 0.72 1.02 19.63
N GLN A 163 1.79 1.78 19.95
CA GLN A 163 1.86 2.56 21.17
C GLN A 163 0.84 3.70 21.23
N PHE A 164 0.35 4.16 20.11
CA PHE A 164 -0.67 5.20 20.01
C PHE A 164 -2.09 4.66 19.85
N ASP A 165 -2.29 3.33 19.95
CA ASP A 165 -3.56 2.66 19.67
C ASP A 165 -4.10 3.05 18.28
N ALA A 166 -3.24 2.99 17.28
CA ALA A 166 -3.51 3.41 15.91
C ALA A 166 -3.05 2.36 14.90
N GLU A 167 -3.54 2.47 13.69
CA GLU A 167 -3.14 1.68 12.53
C GLU A 167 -2.75 2.63 11.40
N CYS A 168 -1.84 2.23 10.54
CA CYS A 168 -1.43 3.06 9.41
C CYS A 168 -1.54 2.32 8.08
N GLU A 169 -1.68 3.08 7.01
CA GLU A 169 -1.56 2.62 5.64
C GLU A 169 -0.63 3.52 4.85
N PHE A 170 0.03 2.93 3.85
CA PHE A 170 0.86 3.62 2.89
C PHE A 170 0.01 4.01 1.68
N ALA A 171 0.15 5.24 1.23
CA ALA A 171 -0.59 5.76 0.11
C ALA A 171 0.24 6.78 -0.67
N ILE A 172 -0.22 7.13 -1.86
CA ILE A 172 0.38 8.19 -2.65
C ILE A 172 -0.65 9.28 -2.94
N GLU A 173 -0.17 10.46 -3.24
CA GLU A 173 -0.97 11.50 -3.88
C GLU A 173 -0.55 11.62 -5.34
N MET A 174 -1.52 11.52 -6.25
CA MET A 174 -1.30 11.70 -7.68
C MET A 174 -1.92 13.00 -8.16
N LYS A 175 -1.20 13.71 -9.04
CA LYS A 175 -1.75 14.84 -9.79
C LYS A 175 -1.63 14.54 -11.28
N GLY A 176 -2.74 14.12 -11.87
CA GLY A 176 -2.73 13.52 -13.22
C GLY A 176 -1.94 12.22 -13.19
N ALA A 177 -0.97 12.09 -14.07
CA ALA A 177 -0.09 10.93 -14.17
C ALA A 177 1.19 11.03 -13.34
N LYS A 178 1.30 11.99 -12.41
CA LYS A 178 2.51 12.21 -11.63
C LYS A 178 2.26 11.91 -10.15
N VAL A 179 3.10 11.07 -9.56
CA VAL A 179 3.18 10.89 -8.10
C VAL A 179 3.79 12.18 -7.52
N THR A 180 3.07 12.83 -6.63
CA THR A 180 3.48 14.10 -6.01
C THR A 180 3.94 13.94 -4.58
N LYS A 181 3.41 12.92 -3.87
CA LYS A 181 3.77 12.60 -2.49
C LYS A 181 3.63 11.11 -2.21
N GLN A 182 4.44 10.64 -1.28
CA GLN A 182 4.27 9.38 -0.57
C GLN A 182 3.83 9.73 0.85
N VAL A 183 2.70 9.19 1.29
CA VAL A 183 2.10 9.56 2.57
C VAL A 183 1.78 8.34 3.42
N ILE A 184 1.96 8.49 4.73
CA ILE A 184 1.48 7.54 5.73
C ILE A 184 0.24 8.15 6.37
N ASN A 185 -0.89 7.49 6.18
CA ASN A 185 -2.14 7.84 6.82
C ASN A 185 -2.29 7.05 8.12
N ILE A 186 -2.69 7.73 9.18
CA ILE A 186 -2.80 7.19 10.53
C ILE A 186 -4.26 7.26 10.96
N TYR A 187 -4.82 6.11 11.28
CA TYR A 187 -6.21 5.93 11.68
C TYR A 187 -6.28 5.34 13.08
N LYS A 188 -7.39 5.54 13.76
CA LYS A 188 -7.69 4.81 14.99
C LYS A 188 -7.90 3.33 14.71
N THR A 189 -8.55 3.02 13.59
CA THR A 189 -8.81 1.67 13.12
C THR A 189 -8.96 1.71 11.61
N LEU A 190 -8.26 0.82 10.90
CA LEU A 190 -8.43 0.61 9.47
C LEU A 190 -9.59 -0.36 9.22
N GLY A 191 -10.50 0.07 8.37
CA GLY A 191 -11.70 -0.70 8.03
C GLY A 191 -12.87 -0.43 8.96
N GLU A 192 -14.07 -0.70 8.46
CA GLU A 192 -15.29 -0.72 9.24
C GLU A 192 -15.59 -2.18 9.61
N ASP A 193 -15.77 -2.46 10.88
CA ASP A 193 -16.37 -3.72 11.33
C ASP A 193 -17.83 -3.73 10.87
N LYS A 194 -18.07 -4.15 9.63
CA LYS A 194 -19.39 -4.45 9.12
C LYS A 194 -19.83 -5.81 9.69
N THR A 195 -20.05 -5.86 10.98
CA THR A 195 -20.87 -6.93 11.56
C THR A 195 -22.24 -6.86 10.90
N GLN A 196 -22.40 -7.57 9.78
CA GLN A 196 -23.73 -7.84 9.26
C GLN A 196 -24.42 -8.65 10.37
N HIS A 197 -25.35 -8.03 11.06
CA HIS A 197 -26.41 -8.76 11.75
C HIS A 197 -27.18 -9.52 10.68
N LEU A 198 -26.69 -10.72 10.34
CA LEU A 198 -27.53 -11.67 9.64
C LEU A 198 -28.74 -11.87 10.54
N PRO A 199 -29.96 -11.59 10.07
CA PRO A 199 -31.16 -11.93 10.84
C PRO A 199 -31.05 -13.40 11.15
N PRO A 200 -31.41 -13.85 12.37
CA PRO A 200 -31.38 -15.27 12.72
C PRO A 200 -32.16 -16.02 11.66
N ALA A 201 -31.50 -17.00 11.00
CA ALA A 201 -32.11 -17.83 10.00
C ALA A 201 -33.38 -18.40 10.62
N SER A 202 -34.55 -18.08 10.07
CA SER A 202 -35.79 -18.58 10.57
C SER A 202 -35.77 -20.08 10.34
N VAL A 203 -35.89 -20.85 11.41
CA VAL A 203 -35.87 -22.34 11.43
C VAL A 203 -37.03 -22.94 10.63
N ARG A 204 -37.79 -22.16 9.86
CA ARG A 204 -38.97 -22.60 9.12
C ARG A 204 -38.71 -23.17 7.73
N ASP A 205 -37.50 -23.07 7.18
CA ASP A 205 -37.20 -23.51 5.81
C ASP A 205 -36.42 -24.83 5.70
N LEU A 206 -36.26 -25.57 6.80
CA LEU A 206 -35.54 -26.86 6.80
C LEU A 206 -36.45 -28.11 6.63
N TRP A 207 -37.76 -27.92 6.41
CA TRP A 207 -38.69 -29.04 6.22
C TRP A 207 -39.68 -28.77 5.05
N ARG A 208 -39.17 -28.83 3.83
CA ARG A 208 -39.93 -29.10 2.62
C ARG A 208 -39.10 -29.85 1.60
#